data_3513aa0b37b04fb4935ddde8e88eb83f
#
_entry.id   3513aa0b37b04fb4935ddde8e88eb83f
#
_cell.length_a   1.000
_cell.length_b   1.000
_cell.length_c   1.000
_cell.angle_alpha   90.00
_cell.angle_beta   90.00
_cell.angle_gamma   90.00
#
_symmetry.space_group_name_H-M   'P 1'
#
loop_
_entity.id
_entity.type
_entity.pdbx_description
1 polymer ?
#
loop_
_entity_poly.entity_id
_entity_poly.type
_entity_poly.pdbx_seq_one_letter_code
_entity_poly.pdbx_strand_id
1 'polypeptide(L)'
;MVKFNLGLYGSHNAAIAISLGGNFLEVVELERWVGLKNAAFFYTFPIENPIEVLDEILDYFEKKYGAKEYDWAMINSWPEEHKSKLRAKNIKYIPHHVAHACNVMYQSEISSSLIVSFDGGSDNGHFNIYLGDKGKEPELIFKSEVDLCVPYAAIGHYLKDIKREDNLWKGNLTYAGKMMGLSAYGKRVNEFFEYTKKLYDVSNCNDVIIHHQTWTEIYCGCIKQDQVAWDIAYANQYAFEKKFADLAIPFILKYPERQLQFSGGGSMNILNNSVYKAFVSPNSDDRGIAIGCLLSLIKPPDVLDTTYLGSDPYDEITNKKETNIKEVAQILSEGKIIGLIQGRSEHGARALGNRSILCIPTAGIKEKLNSEVKKREWFRPFAAVCREEDAHKYFKSFGMHKWMTHNTKVITDKYPAITHVDNTCRLQTVTKKQNKFIYDLLEYHPILLNTSFNIQGKPILNTYKEAIWMKENTGIDEVLTDKYIL
;
A
#
# COMPACT_ATOMS: atom_id res chain seq x y z
N MET A 1 13.37 -29.49 17.11
CA MET A 1 13.35 -29.15 15.67
C MET A 1 12.70 -27.79 15.51
N VAL A 2 13.29 -26.90 14.74
CA VAL A 2 12.68 -25.61 14.37
C VAL A 2 11.52 -25.91 13.43
N LYS A 3 10.37 -25.26 13.62
CA LYS A 3 9.11 -25.58 12.97
C LYS A 3 8.67 -24.44 12.05
N PHE A 4 8.05 -24.78 10.94
CA PHE A 4 7.43 -23.83 10.05
C PHE A 4 6.08 -23.34 10.60
N ASN A 5 5.73 -22.06 10.36
CA ASN A 5 4.44 -21.50 10.68
C ASN A 5 3.89 -20.71 9.49
N LEU A 6 2.57 -20.69 9.37
CA LEU A 6 1.85 -19.89 8.37
C LEU A 6 1.09 -18.73 9.02
N GLY A 7 1.06 -17.60 8.32
CA GLY A 7 0.10 -16.53 8.54
C GLY A 7 -0.75 -16.37 7.29
N LEU A 8 -2.06 -16.26 7.43
CA LEU A 8 -2.98 -16.26 6.30
C LEU A 8 -4.04 -15.17 6.43
N TYR A 9 -4.28 -14.50 5.32
CA TYR A 9 -5.41 -13.62 5.12
C TYR A 9 -6.12 -13.98 3.82
N GLY A 10 -7.42 -14.23 3.88
CA GLY A 10 -8.17 -14.84 2.78
C GLY A 10 -9.10 -13.92 2.00
N SER A 11 -9.34 -12.67 2.46
CA SER A 11 -10.20 -11.69 1.78
C SER A 11 -9.43 -10.86 0.74
N HIS A 12 -9.95 -9.72 0.29
CA HIS A 12 -9.29 -8.87 -0.71
C HIS A 12 -7.85 -8.50 -0.31
N ASN A 13 -6.93 -8.43 -1.27
CA ASN A 13 -5.49 -8.31 -1.01
C ASN A 13 -4.93 -9.49 -0.19
N ALA A 14 -5.47 -10.69 -0.43
CA ALA A 14 -5.07 -11.90 0.27
C ALA A 14 -3.57 -12.16 0.21
N ALA A 15 -3.04 -12.72 1.28
CA ALA A 15 -1.63 -13.04 1.38
C ALA A 15 -1.39 -14.29 2.26
N ILE A 16 -0.29 -14.99 1.99
CA ILE A 16 0.23 -16.09 2.80
C ILE A 16 1.68 -15.78 3.17
N ALA A 17 1.97 -15.76 4.46
CA ALA A 17 3.31 -15.57 5.01
C ALA A 17 3.83 -16.87 5.60
N ILE A 18 5.13 -17.16 5.41
CA ILE A 18 5.79 -18.32 5.99
C ILE A 18 6.97 -17.89 6.88
N SER A 19 7.13 -18.58 8.03
CA SER A 19 8.28 -18.43 8.90
C SER A 19 8.88 -19.79 9.30
N LEU A 20 10.17 -19.80 9.63
CA LEU A 20 10.85 -20.92 10.26
C LEU A 20 11.28 -20.48 11.66
N GLY A 21 10.56 -20.95 12.68
CA GLY A 21 10.70 -20.42 14.04
C GLY A 21 10.40 -18.92 14.07
N GLY A 22 11.37 -18.12 14.55
CA GLY A 22 11.27 -16.66 14.59
C GLY A 22 11.65 -15.94 13.28
N ASN A 23 12.17 -16.65 12.29
CA ASN A 23 12.67 -16.07 11.04
C ASN A 23 11.55 -16.04 9.98
N PHE A 24 11.18 -14.85 9.54
CA PHE A 24 10.25 -14.66 8.42
C PHE A 24 10.97 -14.95 7.09
N LEU A 25 10.41 -15.86 6.31
CA LEU A 25 11.02 -16.29 5.06
C LEU A 25 10.46 -15.57 3.85
N GLU A 26 9.14 -15.55 3.69
CA GLU A 26 8.50 -15.00 2.49
C GLU A 26 7.03 -14.65 2.73
N VAL A 27 6.52 -13.72 1.93
CA VAL A 27 5.09 -13.45 1.79
C VAL A 27 4.71 -13.54 0.32
N VAL A 28 3.75 -14.38 0.02
CA VAL A 28 3.09 -14.45 -1.29
C VAL A 28 1.84 -13.59 -1.24
N GLU A 29 1.81 -12.48 -1.98
CA GLU A 29 0.59 -11.70 -2.23
C GLU A 29 -0.20 -12.38 -3.35
N LEU A 30 -1.43 -12.80 -3.08
CA LEU A 30 -2.25 -13.56 -4.05
C LEU A 30 -2.45 -12.79 -5.35
N GLU A 31 -2.66 -11.46 -5.29
CA GLU A 31 -2.86 -10.64 -6.48
C GLU A 31 -1.68 -10.73 -7.46
N ARG A 32 -0.43 -10.88 -6.96
CA ARG A 32 0.77 -11.02 -7.79
C ARG A 32 0.99 -12.45 -8.28
N TRP A 33 0.50 -13.45 -7.52
CA TRP A 33 0.55 -14.86 -7.90
C TRP A 33 -0.36 -15.15 -9.09
N VAL A 34 -1.62 -14.67 -9.01
CA VAL A 34 -2.64 -14.95 -10.04
C VAL A 34 -2.80 -13.84 -11.10
N GLY A 35 -2.09 -12.70 -10.98
CA GLY A 35 -2.19 -11.56 -11.90
C GLY A 35 -3.53 -10.79 -11.83
N LEU A 36 -4.29 -10.92 -10.75
CA LEU A 36 -5.60 -10.30 -10.54
C LEU A 36 -5.57 -9.30 -9.39
N LYS A 37 -5.87 -8.04 -9.68
CA LYS A 37 -5.88 -6.96 -8.68
C LYS A 37 -6.91 -7.22 -7.57
N ASN A 38 -6.49 -7.00 -6.31
CA ASN A 38 -7.27 -7.22 -5.09
C ASN A 38 -7.79 -8.67 -4.94
N ALA A 39 -7.08 -9.66 -5.49
CA ALA A 39 -7.48 -11.06 -5.43
C ALA A 39 -7.73 -11.51 -3.98
N ALA A 40 -8.74 -12.36 -3.82
CA ALA A 40 -9.11 -13.01 -2.57
C ALA A 40 -9.15 -14.53 -2.76
N PHE A 41 -8.80 -15.31 -1.72
CA PHE A 41 -9.11 -16.75 -1.73
C PHE A 41 -10.61 -16.95 -1.56
N PHE A 42 -11.19 -16.24 -0.59
CA PHE A 42 -12.60 -16.33 -0.24
C PHE A 42 -13.17 -14.91 -0.07
N TYR A 43 -14.49 -14.81 -0.01
CA TYR A 43 -15.21 -13.55 0.20
C TYR A 43 -14.92 -12.49 -0.89
N THR A 44 -15.51 -11.36 -0.78
CA THR A 44 -15.45 -10.15 -1.60
C THR A 44 -15.23 -10.35 -3.12
N PHE A 45 -14.09 -10.87 -3.59
CA PHE A 45 -13.76 -11.14 -5.00
C PHE A 45 -12.90 -12.40 -5.08
N PRO A 46 -13.48 -13.57 -4.82
CA PRO A 46 -12.73 -14.81 -4.82
C PRO A 46 -12.18 -15.14 -6.22
N ILE A 47 -10.99 -15.72 -6.24
CA ILE A 47 -10.42 -16.32 -7.43
C ILE A 47 -11.17 -17.61 -7.77
N GLU A 48 -11.04 -18.09 -9.01
CA GLU A 48 -11.42 -19.43 -9.36
C GLU A 48 -10.50 -20.45 -8.66
N ASN A 49 -11.06 -21.57 -8.21
CA ASN A 49 -10.32 -22.68 -7.59
C ASN A 49 -9.39 -22.28 -6.42
N PRO A 50 -9.88 -21.59 -5.37
CA PRO A 50 -9.03 -21.06 -4.32
C PRO A 50 -8.21 -22.12 -3.57
N ILE A 51 -8.72 -23.36 -3.48
CA ILE A 51 -8.00 -24.46 -2.80
C ILE A 51 -6.86 -24.99 -3.67
N GLU A 52 -7.02 -25.08 -4.97
CA GLU A 52 -5.96 -25.48 -5.90
C GLU A 52 -4.81 -24.48 -5.87
N VAL A 53 -5.12 -23.17 -5.92
CA VAL A 53 -4.10 -22.11 -5.81
C VAL A 53 -3.43 -22.11 -4.42
N LEU A 54 -4.17 -22.41 -3.36
CA LEU A 54 -3.57 -22.61 -2.03
C LEU A 54 -2.55 -23.76 -2.06
N ASP A 55 -2.92 -24.91 -2.61
CA ASP A 55 -2.04 -26.07 -2.70
C ASP A 55 -0.79 -25.76 -3.54
N GLU A 56 -0.93 -25.03 -4.67
CA GLU A 56 0.21 -24.56 -5.47
C GLU A 56 1.19 -23.70 -4.66
N ILE A 57 0.70 -22.78 -3.83
CA ILE A 57 1.54 -21.93 -2.99
C ILE A 57 2.21 -22.75 -1.88
N LEU A 58 1.51 -23.70 -1.27
CA LEU A 58 2.09 -24.58 -0.24
C LEU A 58 3.16 -25.51 -0.84
N ASP A 59 2.94 -26.04 -2.04
CA ASP A 59 3.91 -26.84 -2.78
C ASP A 59 5.13 -26.02 -3.21
N TYR A 60 4.94 -24.74 -3.59
CA TYR A 60 6.04 -23.81 -3.80
C TYR A 60 6.89 -23.63 -2.54
N PHE A 61 6.27 -23.47 -1.36
CA PHE A 61 6.99 -23.39 -0.10
C PHE A 61 7.70 -24.71 0.27
N GLU A 62 7.06 -25.85 -0.01
CA GLU A 62 7.71 -27.14 0.18
C GLU A 62 8.95 -27.28 -0.71
N LYS A 63 8.84 -26.94 -1.99
CA LYS A 63 9.95 -27.00 -2.95
C LYS A 63 11.09 -26.04 -2.57
N LYS A 64 10.77 -24.83 -2.14
CA LYS A 64 11.77 -23.78 -1.88
C LYS A 64 12.42 -23.90 -0.49
N TYR A 65 11.67 -24.28 0.52
CA TYR A 65 12.09 -24.25 1.93
C TYR A 65 12.05 -25.62 2.62
N GLY A 66 11.48 -26.64 2.00
CA GLY A 66 11.25 -27.96 2.61
C GLY A 66 10.05 -27.99 3.57
N ALA A 67 9.14 -27.03 3.47
CA ALA A 67 8.01 -26.84 4.39
C ALA A 67 6.84 -27.77 4.03
N LYS A 68 6.87 -29.03 4.45
CA LYS A 68 5.80 -30.02 4.21
C LYS A 68 4.61 -29.88 5.14
N GLU A 69 4.87 -29.53 6.39
CA GLU A 69 3.90 -29.36 7.46
C GLU A 69 4.21 -28.14 8.30
N TYR A 70 3.18 -27.55 8.89
CA TYR A 70 3.26 -26.37 9.73
C TYR A 70 2.86 -26.67 11.16
N ASP A 71 3.57 -26.10 12.14
CA ASP A 71 3.20 -26.22 13.55
C ASP A 71 1.97 -25.40 13.86
N TRP A 72 1.95 -24.15 13.37
CA TRP A 72 0.83 -23.24 13.50
C TRP A 72 0.41 -22.64 12.17
N ALA A 73 -0.92 -22.53 11.97
CA ALA A 73 -1.53 -21.63 11.02
C ALA A 73 -2.28 -20.53 11.79
N MET A 74 -1.79 -19.29 11.69
CA MET A 74 -2.42 -18.10 12.25
C MET A 74 -3.26 -17.47 11.14
N ILE A 75 -4.59 -17.48 11.29
CA ILE A 75 -5.52 -17.18 10.22
C ILE A 75 -6.38 -15.96 10.50
N ASN A 76 -6.73 -15.23 9.44
CA ASN A 76 -7.80 -14.23 9.44
C ASN A 76 -8.61 -14.33 8.15
N SER A 77 -9.95 -14.16 8.23
CA SER A 77 -10.87 -14.29 7.09
C SER A 77 -10.73 -15.63 6.33
N TRP A 78 -10.62 -16.73 7.07
CA TRP A 78 -10.45 -18.07 6.52
C TRP A 78 -11.63 -18.96 6.90
N PRO A 79 -12.34 -19.60 5.92
CA PRO A 79 -13.50 -20.45 6.19
C PRO A 79 -13.15 -21.70 7.01
N GLU A 80 -14.04 -22.09 7.90
CA GLU A 80 -13.85 -23.24 8.79
C GLU A 80 -13.65 -24.55 8.02
N GLU A 81 -14.45 -24.74 6.96
CA GLU A 81 -14.44 -25.95 6.12
C GLU A 81 -13.12 -26.16 5.36
N HIS A 82 -12.31 -25.11 5.19
CA HIS A 82 -11.03 -25.16 4.47
C HIS A 82 -9.81 -25.21 5.38
N LYS A 83 -9.99 -25.22 6.71
CA LYS A 83 -8.88 -25.28 7.67
C LYS A 83 -8.03 -26.55 7.52
N SER A 84 -8.64 -27.69 7.21
CA SER A 84 -7.93 -28.96 6.99
C SER A 84 -6.92 -28.93 5.85
N LYS A 85 -7.05 -27.98 4.90
CA LYS A 85 -6.17 -27.82 3.76
C LYS A 85 -4.86 -27.10 4.10
N LEU A 86 -4.73 -26.53 5.28
CA LEU A 86 -3.57 -25.71 5.66
C LEU A 86 -2.31 -26.52 6.03
N ARG A 87 -2.37 -27.84 6.02
CA ARG A 87 -1.26 -28.75 6.42
C ARG A 87 -0.66 -28.39 7.80
N ALA A 88 -1.47 -27.80 8.71
CA ALA A 88 -1.04 -27.30 10.01
C ALA A 88 -1.57 -28.16 11.15
N LYS A 89 -0.74 -28.35 12.20
CA LYS A 89 -1.10 -29.10 13.41
C LYS A 89 -2.02 -28.32 14.33
N ASN A 90 -1.78 -27.01 14.41
CA ASN A 90 -2.53 -26.10 15.26
C ASN A 90 -3.02 -24.94 14.40
N ILE A 91 -4.26 -24.47 14.66
CA ILE A 91 -4.84 -23.33 13.92
C ILE A 91 -5.39 -22.36 14.95
N LYS A 92 -5.06 -21.08 14.79
CA LYS A 92 -5.57 -20.01 15.65
C LYS A 92 -6.09 -18.86 14.79
N TYR A 93 -7.29 -18.39 15.09
CA TYR A 93 -7.87 -17.18 14.52
C TYR A 93 -7.30 -15.94 15.21
N ILE A 94 -6.92 -14.93 14.44
CA ILE A 94 -6.41 -13.65 14.91
C ILE A 94 -7.37 -12.56 14.45
N PRO A 95 -7.92 -11.73 15.36
CA PRO A 95 -8.79 -10.62 15.00
C PRO A 95 -8.10 -9.63 14.08
N HIS A 96 -8.83 -9.07 13.12
CA HIS A 96 -8.33 -8.23 12.04
C HIS A 96 -7.47 -7.05 12.54
N HIS A 97 -8.03 -6.22 13.42
CA HIS A 97 -7.29 -5.08 13.97
C HIS A 97 -6.11 -5.47 14.88
N VAL A 98 -6.16 -6.64 15.52
CA VAL A 98 -5.01 -7.18 16.28
C VAL A 98 -3.87 -7.54 15.32
N ALA A 99 -4.17 -8.15 14.18
CA ALA A 99 -3.17 -8.44 13.16
C ALA A 99 -2.54 -7.14 12.61
N HIS A 100 -3.36 -6.12 12.31
CA HIS A 100 -2.86 -4.79 11.94
C HIS A 100 -1.97 -4.17 13.01
N ALA A 101 -2.37 -4.22 14.27
CA ALA A 101 -1.59 -3.67 15.38
C ALA A 101 -0.26 -4.41 15.56
N CYS A 102 -0.24 -5.74 15.51
CA CYS A 102 0.97 -6.53 15.55
C CYS A 102 1.90 -6.20 14.36
N ASN A 103 1.34 -6.06 13.16
CA ASN A 103 2.10 -5.75 11.96
C ASN A 103 2.90 -4.44 12.10
N VAL A 104 2.28 -3.35 12.51
CA VAL A 104 2.96 -2.06 12.62
C VAL A 104 3.89 -1.99 13.82
N MET A 105 3.52 -2.60 14.95
CA MET A 105 4.28 -2.57 16.20
C MET A 105 5.68 -3.18 16.06
N TYR A 106 5.79 -4.33 15.40
CA TYR A 106 7.06 -5.04 15.28
C TYR A 106 7.99 -4.51 14.17
N GLN A 107 7.50 -3.63 13.31
CA GLN A 107 8.31 -2.97 12.27
C GLN A 107 8.87 -1.61 12.72
N SER A 108 8.47 -1.09 13.87
CA SER A 108 9.02 0.11 14.48
C SER A 108 10.24 -0.21 15.35
N GLU A 109 11.19 0.72 15.44
CA GLU A 109 12.33 0.65 16.40
C GLU A 109 11.88 0.86 17.84
N ILE A 110 10.75 1.55 18.06
CA ILE A 110 10.24 1.88 19.38
C ILE A 110 9.48 0.68 19.98
N SER A 111 9.73 0.41 21.26
CA SER A 111 9.13 -0.71 21.99
C SER A 111 7.74 -0.42 22.54
N SER A 112 7.36 0.85 22.70
CA SER A 112 6.12 1.29 23.33
C SER A 112 5.38 2.26 22.41
N SER A 113 4.14 1.95 22.02
CA SER A 113 3.40 2.69 21.00
C SER A 113 1.93 2.89 21.34
N LEU A 114 1.35 3.97 20.78
CA LEU A 114 -0.07 4.19 20.67
C LEU A 114 -0.45 3.85 19.22
N ILE A 115 -1.19 2.76 19.02
CA ILE A 115 -1.52 2.25 17.70
C ILE A 115 -2.96 2.59 17.36
N VAL A 116 -3.17 3.33 16.27
CA VAL A 116 -4.50 3.56 15.69
C VAL A 116 -4.65 2.65 14.49
N SER A 117 -5.53 1.66 14.59
CA SER A 117 -5.88 0.74 13.52
C SER A 117 -7.27 1.08 12.98
N PHE A 118 -7.36 1.49 11.71
CA PHE A 118 -8.63 1.91 11.09
C PHE A 118 -8.76 1.39 9.67
N ASP A 119 -9.89 0.71 9.44
CA ASP A 119 -10.15 -0.03 8.20
C ASP A 119 -11.63 -0.04 7.83
N GLY A 120 -11.93 -0.27 6.53
CA GLY A 120 -13.29 -0.26 5.96
C GLY A 120 -14.06 -1.58 6.12
N GLY A 121 -13.44 -2.64 6.63
CA GLY A 121 -14.10 -3.92 6.83
C GLY A 121 -13.40 -4.72 7.91
N SER A 122 -14.11 -5.11 8.95
CA SER A 122 -13.48 -5.79 10.08
C SER A 122 -14.48 -6.57 10.91
N ASP A 123 -13.98 -7.57 11.63
CA ASP A 123 -14.69 -8.40 12.59
C ASP A 123 -14.83 -7.75 13.98
N ASN A 124 -14.18 -6.61 14.21
CA ASN A 124 -14.13 -5.97 15.52
C ASN A 124 -14.03 -4.44 15.46
N GLY A 125 -15.09 -3.78 14.99
CA GLY A 125 -15.14 -2.33 14.78
C GLY A 125 -14.38 -1.86 13.53
N HIS A 126 -14.41 -0.56 13.28
CA HIS A 126 -13.73 0.06 12.13
C HIS A 126 -12.58 0.99 12.54
N PHE A 127 -12.58 1.44 13.79
CA PHE A 127 -11.57 2.34 14.34
C PHE A 127 -11.20 1.93 15.75
N ASN A 128 -10.03 1.34 15.90
CA ASN A 128 -9.56 0.79 17.18
C ASN A 128 -8.24 1.44 17.61
N ILE A 129 -8.08 1.68 18.91
CA ILE A 129 -6.84 2.20 19.48
C ILE A 129 -6.28 1.19 20.48
N TYR A 130 -4.98 0.90 20.35
CA TYR A 130 -4.28 -0.05 21.19
C TYR A 130 -3.08 0.60 21.88
N LEU A 131 -2.76 0.14 23.08
CA LEU A 131 -1.43 0.26 23.66
C LEU A 131 -0.61 -0.94 23.22
N GLY A 132 0.50 -0.67 22.50
CA GLY A 132 1.41 -1.69 21.98
C GLY A 132 2.71 -1.68 22.76
N ASP A 133 3.05 -2.78 23.41
CA ASP A 133 4.36 -3.02 24.01
C ASP A 133 4.96 -4.28 23.39
N LYS A 134 6.14 -4.20 22.77
CA LYS A 134 6.76 -5.37 22.13
C LYS A 134 6.90 -6.53 23.10
N GLY A 135 6.63 -7.75 22.61
CA GLY A 135 6.61 -8.96 23.45
C GLY A 135 5.25 -9.26 24.10
N LYS A 136 4.34 -8.28 24.14
CA LYS A 136 2.97 -8.46 24.68
C LYS A 136 1.93 -8.46 23.55
N GLU A 137 0.72 -8.88 23.86
CA GLU A 137 -0.43 -8.66 22.98
C GLU A 137 -0.84 -7.18 23.03
N PRO A 138 -1.24 -6.56 21.90
CA PRO A 138 -1.75 -5.20 21.91
C PRO A 138 -3.01 -5.08 22.79
N GLU A 139 -3.02 -4.12 23.72
CA GLU A 139 -4.13 -3.86 24.61
C GLU A 139 -5.13 -2.91 23.96
N LEU A 140 -6.37 -3.36 23.72
CA LEU A 140 -7.43 -2.52 23.18
C LEU A 140 -7.93 -1.54 24.25
N ILE A 141 -7.78 -0.23 24.00
CA ILE A 141 -8.23 0.84 24.92
C ILE A 141 -9.40 1.67 24.39
N PHE A 142 -9.68 1.55 23.09
CA PHE A 142 -10.82 2.21 22.46
C PHE A 142 -11.26 1.45 21.20
N LYS A 143 -12.57 1.34 21.03
CA LYS A 143 -13.22 0.74 19.87
C LYS A 143 -14.35 1.63 19.40
N SER A 144 -14.46 1.82 18.06
CA SER A 144 -15.57 2.54 17.44
C SER A 144 -16.03 1.83 16.17
N GLU A 145 -17.34 1.88 15.92
CA GLU A 145 -17.97 1.41 14.68
C GLU A 145 -17.95 2.49 13.58
N VAL A 146 -17.33 3.64 13.82
CA VAL A 146 -17.18 4.72 12.82
C VAL A 146 -16.21 4.25 11.74
N ASP A 147 -16.72 4.11 10.53
CA ASP A 147 -15.93 3.79 9.34
C ASP A 147 -15.44 5.08 8.68
N LEU A 148 -14.12 5.22 8.54
CA LEU A 148 -13.49 6.33 7.81
C LEU A 148 -13.14 5.96 6.36
N CYS A 149 -13.05 4.69 6.04
CA CYS A 149 -12.47 4.21 4.79
C CYS A 149 -13.50 4.06 3.68
N VAL A 150 -14.62 3.38 3.98
CA VAL A 150 -15.69 3.17 2.99
C VAL A 150 -16.32 4.49 2.54
N PRO A 151 -16.74 5.41 3.44
CA PRO A 151 -17.26 6.72 3.02
C PRO A 151 -16.26 7.51 2.19
N TYR A 152 -14.99 7.51 2.58
CA TYR A 152 -13.93 8.20 1.86
C TYR A 152 -13.81 7.75 0.41
N ALA A 153 -13.84 6.45 0.18
CA ALA A 153 -13.73 5.87 -1.15
C ALA A 153 -15.05 5.99 -1.95
N ALA A 154 -16.19 5.80 -1.28
CA ALA A 154 -17.51 5.76 -1.92
C ALA A 154 -17.88 7.04 -2.67
N ILE A 155 -17.47 8.22 -2.19
CA ILE A 155 -17.66 9.49 -2.88
C ILE A 155 -17.07 9.47 -4.30
N GLY A 156 -16.02 8.68 -4.54
CA GLY A 156 -15.41 8.51 -5.86
C GLY A 156 -16.37 8.00 -6.94
N HIS A 157 -17.46 7.32 -6.57
CA HIS A 157 -18.48 6.88 -7.52
C HIS A 157 -19.26 8.02 -8.19
N TYR A 158 -19.27 9.21 -7.59
CA TYR A 158 -19.98 10.38 -8.12
C TYR A 158 -19.08 11.29 -8.94
N LEU A 159 -17.76 11.14 -8.83
CA LEU A 159 -16.78 12.00 -9.48
C LEU A 159 -16.35 11.40 -10.82
N LYS A 160 -16.74 12.04 -11.93
CA LYS A 160 -16.42 11.57 -13.30
C LYS A 160 -14.95 11.29 -13.55
N ASP A 161 -14.07 12.06 -12.90
CA ASP A 161 -12.61 11.89 -13.05
C ASP A 161 -12.08 10.63 -12.34
N ILE A 162 -12.86 10.08 -11.39
CA ILE A 162 -12.47 8.93 -10.57
C ILE A 162 -13.20 7.66 -10.99
N LYS A 163 -14.51 7.75 -11.26
CA LYS A 163 -15.37 6.60 -11.54
C LYS A 163 -14.86 5.82 -12.75
N ARG A 164 -14.66 4.52 -12.58
CA ARG A 164 -14.27 3.56 -13.63
C ARG A 164 -15.02 2.23 -13.50
N GLU A 165 -15.60 1.96 -12.34
CA GLU A 165 -16.28 0.72 -11.99
C GLU A 165 -17.72 1.00 -11.65
N ASP A 166 -18.62 0.18 -12.17
CA ASP A 166 -20.04 0.25 -11.78
C ASP A 166 -20.33 -0.53 -10.49
N ASN A 167 -19.49 -1.51 -10.18
CA ASN A 167 -19.57 -2.26 -8.92
C ASN A 167 -19.00 -1.41 -7.77
N LEU A 168 -19.86 -1.09 -6.77
CA LEU A 168 -19.51 -0.24 -5.62
C LEU A 168 -18.30 -0.77 -4.85
N TRP A 169 -18.26 -2.06 -4.54
CA TRP A 169 -17.18 -2.64 -3.75
C TRP A 169 -15.83 -2.62 -4.48
N LYS A 170 -15.82 -2.95 -5.77
CA LYS A 170 -14.61 -2.83 -6.60
C LYS A 170 -14.12 -1.39 -6.66
N GLY A 171 -15.05 -0.44 -6.80
CA GLY A 171 -14.75 0.98 -6.79
C GLY A 171 -14.10 1.40 -5.46
N ASN A 172 -14.68 1.04 -4.33
CA ASN A 172 -14.16 1.39 -3.01
C ASN A 172 -12.69 0.96 -2.81
N LEU A 173 -12.29 -0.21 -3.29
CA LEU A 173 -10.91 -0.67 -3.21
C LEU A 173 -9.92 0.12 -4.10
N THR A 174 -10.42 0.90 -5.07
CA THR A 174 -9.57 1.59 -6.06
C THR A 174 -9.61 3.11 -5.96
N TYR A 175 -10.65 3.71 -5.36
CA TYR A 175 -10.91 5.14 -5.45
C TYR A 175 -10.20 5.99 -4.39
N ALA A 176 -9.89 5.45 -3.21
CA ALA A 176 -9.28 6.22 -2.12
C ALA A 176 -8.01 6.97 -2.55
N GLY A 177 -7.08 6.29 -3.23
CA GLY A 177 -5.86 6.93 -3.71
C GLY A 177 -6.07 7.95 -4.84
N LYS A 178 -7.15 7.82 -5.64
CA LYS A 178 -7.54 8.79 -6.65
C LYS A 178 -8.17 10.02 -5.99
N MET A 179 -9.07 9.80 -5.04
CA MET A 179 -9.70 10.84 -4.23
C MET A 179 -8.66 11.75 -3.58
N MET A 180 -7.67 11.15 -2.91
CA MET A 180 -6.57 11.88 -2.26
C MET A 180 -5.76 12.72 -3.26
N GLY A 181 -5.48 12.19 -4.47
CA GLY A 181 -4.78 12.96 -5.51
C GLY A 181 -5.63 14.10 -6.07
N LEU A 182 -6.92 13.90 -6.23
CA LEU A 182 -7.84 14.91 -6.77
C LEU A 182 -8.11 16.05 -5.76
N SER A 183 -8.10 15.77 -4.47
CA SER A 183 -8.41 16.74 -3.42
C SER A 183 -7.48 17.97 -3.44
N ALA A 184 -6.26 17.83 -3.94
CA ALA A 184 -5.31 18.94 -4.05
C ALA A 184 -5.71 20.03 -5.09
N TYR A 185 -6.63 19.72 -6.01
CA TYR A 185 -7.15 20.67 -7.00
C TYR A 185 -8.37 21.46 -6.50
N GLY A 186 -9.00 20.99 -5.43
CA GLY A 186 -10.19 21.60 -4.85
C GLY A 186 -9.86 22.69 -3.85
N LYS A 187 -10.92 23.41 -3.47
CA LYS A 187 -10.90 24.43 -2.41
C LYS A 187 -12.02 24.19 -1.41
N ARG A 188 -11.94 24.87 -0.27
CA ARG A 188 -12.94 24.74 0.79
C ARG A 188 -14.27 25.38 0.35
N VAL A 189 -15.32 24.55 0.34
CA VAL A 189 -16.73 24.96 0.21
C VAL A 189 -17.48 24.42 1.43
N ASN A 190 -18.00 25.27 2.27
CA ASN A 190 -18.59 24.87 3.56
C ASN A 190 -19.80 23.94 3.38
N GLU A 191 -20.64 24.16 2.37
CA GLU A 191 -21.79 23.30 2.07
C GLU A 191 -21.35 21.86 1.76
N PHE A 192 -20.33 21.66 0.93
CA PHE A 192 -19.80 20.35 0.62
C PHE A 192 -19.17 19.68 1.85
N PHE A 193 -18.50 20.46 2.71
CA PHE A 193 -17.95 19.94 3.95
C PHE A 193 -19.02 19.43 4.90
N GLU A 194 -20.07 20.22 5.16
CA GLU A 194 -21.16 19.82 6.07
C GLU A 194 -21.93 18.61 5.55
N TYR A 195 -22.03 18.46 4.24
CA TYR A 195 -22.58 17.28 3.60
C TYR A 195 -21.70 16.04 3.78
N THR A 196 -20.44 16.18 3.44
CA THR A 196 -19.46 15.08 3.49
C THR A 196 -19.28 14.59 4.91
N LYS A 197 -19.24 15.50 5.89
CA LYS A 197 -19.13 15.19 7.31
C LYS A 197 -20.22 14.23 7.79
N LYS A 198 -21.47 14.40 7.32
CA LYS A 198 -22.58 13.53 7.70
C LYS A 198 -22.36 12.06 7.33
N LEU A 199 -21.57 11.77 6.27
CA LEU A 199 -21.23 10.39 5.88
C LEU A 199 -20.33 9.71 6.91
N TYR A 200 -19.56 10.47 7.66
CA TYR A 200 -18.70 9.96 8.72
C TYR A 200 -19.36 9.89 10.10
N ASP A 201 -20.61 10.38 10.21
CA ASP A 201 -21.40 10.31 11.44
C ASP A 201 -22.28 9.06 11.49
N VAL A 202 -22.38 8.28 10.39
CA VAL A 202 -23.11 7.01 10.35
C VAL A 202 -22.28 5.88 10.93
N SER A 203 -22.93 4.93 11.61
CA SER A 203 -22.28 3.90 12.41
C SER A 203 -22.03 2.58 11.66
N ASN A 204 -22.54 2.43 10.43
CA ASN A 204 -22.32 1.22 9.64
C ASN A 204 -22.32 1.47 8.13
N CYS A 205 -21.70 0.56 7.37
CA CYS A 205 -21.58 0.69 5.91
C CYS A 205 -22.92 0.63 5.16
N ASN A 206 -23.98 0.01 5.71
CA ASN A 206 -25.29 -0.01 5.08
C ASN A 206 -25.92 1.38 5.11
N ASP A 207 -25.76 2.11 6.21
CA ASP A 207 -26.23 3.50 6.32
C ASP A 207 -25.46 4.40 5.36
N VAL A 208 -24.16 4.17 5.16
CA VAL A 208 -23.36 4.86 4.13
C VAL A 208 -23.93 4.60 2.73
N ILE A 209 -24.34 3.38 2.40
CA ILE A 209 -24.96 3.04 1.12
C ILE A 209 -26.29 3.76 0.94
N ILE A 210 -27.13 3.86 1.97
CA ILE A 210 -28.41 4.58 1.91
C ILE A 210 -28.18 6.08 1.73
N HIS A 211 -27.28 6.68 2.49
CA HIS A 211 -26.88 8.08 2.30
C HIS A 211 -26.22 8.32 0.94
N HIS A 212 -25.53 7.32 0.42
CA HIS A 212 -24.95 7.29 -0.91
C HIS A 212 -26.04 7.43 -1.99
N GLN A 213 -27.16 6.70 -1.88
CA GLN A 213 -28.31 6.84 -2.80
C GLN A 213 -28.91 8.25 -2.74
N THR A 214 -29.08 8.81 -1.54
CA THR A 214 -29.55 10.19 -1.34
C THR A 214 -28.59 11.21 -1.97
N TRP A 215 -27.29 10.99 -1.86
CA TRP A 215 -26.27 11.79 -2.54
C TRP A 215 -26.40 11.72 -4.06
N THR A 216 -26.66 10.52 -4.60
CA THR A 216 -26.87 10.33 -6.04
C THR A 216 -28.04 11.16 -6.53
N GLU A 217 -29.17 11.18 -5.82
CA GLU A 217 -30.36 11.93 -6.17
C GLU A 217 -30.13 13.44 -6.12
N ILE A 218 -29.38 13.93 -5.13
CA ILE A 218 -29.11 15.36 -4.93
C ILE A 218 -28.05 15.89 -5.91
N TYR A 219 -26.99 15.12 -6.20
CA TYR A 219 -25.82 15.61 -6.93
C TYR A 219 -25.60 15.02 -8.32
N CYS A 220 -26.34 13.97 -8.72
CA CYS A 220 -26.20 13.34 -10.05
C CYS A 220 -26.36 14.30 -11.26
N GLY A 221 -27.01 15.43 -11.06
CA GLY A 221 -27.15 16.49 -12.05
C GLY A 221 -26.05 17.56 -12.04
N CYS A 222 -25.33 17.69 -10.94
CA CYS A 222 -24.44 18.85 -10.65
C CYS A 222 -22.95 18.58 -10.86
N ILE A 223 -22.51 17.33 -10.84
CA ILE A 223 -21.06 17.00 -10.88
C ILE A 223 -20.51 16.96 -12.33
N LYS A 224 -21.06 17.75 -13.22
CA LYS A 224 -20.55 17.95 -14.58
C LYS A 224 -19.43 18.99 -14.66
N GLN A 225 -19.29 19.82 -13.65
CA GLN A 225 -18.26 20.85 -13.57
C GLN A 225 -17.04 20.31 -12.83
N ASP A 226 -15.87 20.37 -13.45
CA ASP A 226 -14.60 19.86 -12.88
C ASP A 226 -14.32 20.46 -11.51
N GLN A 227 -14.46 21.77 -11.35
CA GLN A 227 -14.20 22.46 -10.08
C GLN A 227 -15.10 21.96 -8.93
N VAL A 228 -16.37 21.66 -9.20
CA VAL A 228 -17.30 21.12 -8.18
C VAL A 228 -16.83 19.74 -7.74
N ALA A 229 -16.41 18.87 -8.67
CA ALA A 229 -15.87 17.54 -8.36
C ALA A 229 -14.59 17.63 -7.51
N TRP A 230 -13.71 18.58 -7.81
CA TRP A 230 -12.48 18.82 -7.06
C TRP A 230 -12.75 19.36 -5.66
N ASP A 231 -13.70 20.31 -5.54
CA ASP A 231 -14.12 20.90 -4.26
C ASP A 231 -14.78 19.83 -3.34
N ILE A 232 -15.54 18.90 -3.91
CA ILE A 232 -16.09 17.75 -3.18
C ILE A 232 -14.96 16.81 -2.71
N ALA A 233 -13.97 16.54 -3.56
CA ALA A 233 -12.81 15.73 -3.17
C ALA A 233 -12.01 16.38 -2.03
N TYR A 234 -11.84 17.72 -2.08
CA TYR A 234 -11.24 18.49 -0.98
C TYR A 234 -12.06 18.39 0.31
N ALA A 235 -13.37 18.59 0.22
CA ALA A 235 -14.27 18.51 1.37
C ALA A 235 -14.26 17.12 2.01
N ASN A 236 -14.17 16.07 1.20
CA ASN A 236 -14.06 14.69 1.66
C ASN A 236 -12.76 14.43 2.43
N GLN A 237 -11.60 14.87 1.89
CA GLN A 237 -10.33 14.76 2.60
C GLN A 237 -10.37 15.50 3.93
N TYR A 238 -10.90 16.71 3.95
CA TYR A 238 -10.99 17.53 5.17
C TYR A 238 -11.95 16.92 6.20
N ALA A 239 -13.09 16.37 5.78
CA ALA A 239 -14.05 15.69 6.66
C ALA A 239 -13.44 14.40 7.27
N PHE A 240 -12.70 13.62 6.47
CA PHE A 240 -11.95 12.48 6.94
C PHE A 240 -10.94 12.87 8.04
N GLU A 241 -10.09 13.87 7.77
CA GLU A 241 -9.08 14.36 8.72
C GLU A 241 -9.72 14.88 10.00
N LYS A 242 -10.84 15.62 9.89
CA LYS A 242 -11.57 16.12 11.04
C LYS A 242 -12.13 14.99 11.90
N LYS A 243 -12.79 14.01 11.28
CA LYS A 243 -13.37 12.88 12.02
C LYS A 243 -12.27 12.00 12.63
N PHE A 244 -11.15 11.76 11.92
CA PHE A 244 -9.99 11.12 12.49
C PHE A 244 -9.47 11.85 13.74
N ALA A 245 -9.35 13.18 13.65
CA ALA A 245 -8.91 14.03 14.76
C ALA A 245 -9.84 13.91 15.99
N ASP A 246 -11.15 13.94 15.77
CA ASP A 246 -12.15 13.84 16.85
C ASP A 246 -12.05 12.50 17.59
N LEU A 247 -11.69 11.40 16.91
CA LEU A 247 -11.52 10.07 17.49
C LEU A 247 -10.14 9.87 18.14
N ALA A 248 -9.06 10.33 17.49
CA ALA A 248 -7.69 9.99 17.88
C ALA A 248 -7.06 10.98 18.87
N ILE A 249 -7.32 12.29 18.75
CA ILE A 249 -6.63 13.33 19.54
C ILE A 249 -6.78 13.11 21.05
N PRO A 250 -7.94 12.74 21.61
CA PRO A 250 -8.07 12.52 23.06
C PRO A 250 -7.04 11.50 23.59
N PHE A 251 -6.76 10.47 22.80
CA PHE A 251 -5.80 9.41 23.18
C PHE A 251 -4.36 9.82 22.90
N ILE A 252 -4.09 10.53 21.80
CA ILE A 252 -2.75 11.08 21.51
C ILE A 252 -2.30 12.00 22.64
N LEU A 253 -3.20 12.85 23.15
CA LEU A 253 -2.91 13.75 24.27
C LEU A 253 -2.80 13.02 25.62
N LYS A 254 -3.48 11.89 25.77
CA LYS A 254 -3.44 11.07 27.00
C LYS A 254 -2.15 10.25 27.12
N TYR A 255 -1.52 9.86 26.00
CA TYR A 255 -0.34 9.01 25.95
C TYR A 255 0.81 9.66 25.14
N PRO A 256 1.28 10.87 25.49
CA PRO A 256 2.23 11.64 24.69
C PRO A 256 3.63 11.00 24.64
N GLU A 257 3.94 10.10 25.58
CA GLU A 257 5.21 9.39 25.67
C GLU A 257 5.33 8.20 24.73
N ARG A 258 4.19 7.76 24.14
CA ARG A 258 4.17 6.61 23.23
C ARG A 258 4.32 7.04 21.78
N GLN A 259 5.08 6.29 20.98
CA GLN A 259 5.16 6.54 19.56
C GLN A 259 3.78 6.30 18.90
N LEU A 260 3.30 7.31 18.16
CA LEU A 260 2.08 7.17 17.38
C LEU A 260 2.33 6.30 16.14
N GLN A 261 1.50 5.27 15.96
CA GLN A 261 1.56 4.35 14.83
C GLN A 261 0.18 4.19 14.20
N PHE A 262 0.13 4.13 12.85
CA PHE A 262 -1.10 3.90 12.10
C PHE A 262 -1.04 2.60 11.31
N SER A 263 -2.17 1.87 11.25
CA SER A 263 -2.34 0.63 10.50
C SER A 263 -3.79 0.49 10.02
N GLY A 264 -4.05 -0.46 9.12
CA GLY A 264 -5.31 -0.62 8.40
C GLY A 264 -5.32 0.15 7.09
N GLY A 265 -6.29 -0.10 6.20
CA GLY A 265 -6.39 0.54 4.88
C GLY A 265 -6.45 2.07 4.95
N GLY A 266 -7.02 2.64 6.00
CA GLY A 266 -7.06 4.08 6.23
C GLY A 266 -5.68 4.72 6.42
N SER A 267 -4.71 3.97 6.93
CA SER A 267 -3.32 4.41 7.06
C SER A 267 -2.59 4.61 5.73
N MET A 268 -3.22 4.24 4.61
CA MET A 268 -2.72 4.57 3.27
C MET A 268 -2.97 6.04 2.88
N ASN A 269 -3.69 6.81 3.71
CA ASN A 269 -3.88 8.25 3.53
C ASN A 269 -2.63 9.02 3.97
N ILE A 270 -1.73 9.27 3.00
CA ILE A 270 -0.44 9.93 3.26
C ILE A 270 -0.57 11.37 3.75
N LEU A 271 -1.69 12.06 3.46
CA LEU A 271 -1.95 13.41 3.93
C LEU A 271 -2.18 13.39 5.45
N ASN A 272 -3.09 12.53 5.92
CA ASN A 272 -3.34 12.34 7.34
C ASN A 272 -2.08 11.89 8.09
N ASN A 273 -1.34 10.92 7.55
CA ASN A 273 -0.09 10.44 8.15
C ASN A 273 0.93 11.56 8.38
N SER A 274 1.04 12.48 7.40
CA SER A 274 2.00 13.59 7.45
C SER A 274 1.64 14.65 8.48
N VAL A 275 0.34 14.87 8.73
CA VAL A 275 -0.15 15.78 9.78
C VAL A 275 0.34 15.32 11.15
N TYR A 276 0.17 14.03 11.43
CA TYR A 276 0.50 13.44 12.73
C TYR A 276 1.93 12.93 12.84
N LYS A 277 2.66 12.82 11.71
CA LYS A 277 4.00 12.19 11.64
C LYS A 277 4.01 10.81 12.28
N ALA A 278 2.93 10.05 12.10
CA ALA A 278 2.79 8.72 12.67
C ALA A 278 3.71 7.73 11.94
N PHE A 279 4.24 6.76 12.65
CA PHE A 279 4.93 5.64 12.01
C PHE A 279 3.90 4.76 11.26
N VAL A 280 4.21 4.42 10.01
CA VAL A 280 3.36 3.57 9.14
C VAL A 280 4.25 2.58 8.42
N SER A 281 3.98 1.29 8.56
CA SER A 281 4.74 0.22 7.91
C SER A 281 4.48 0.15 6.39
N PRO A 282 5.37 -0.46 5.58
CA PRO A 282 5.23 -0.52 4.12
C PRO A 282 3.98 -1.28 3.66
N ASN A 283 3.50 -2.19 4.48
CA ASN A 283 2.37 -3.09 4.26
C ASN A 283 1.29 -2.89 5.34
N SER A 284 0.96 -1.63 5.62
CA SER A 284 0.01 -1.28 6.69
C SER A 284 -1.44 -1.58 6.36
N ASP A 285 -1.79 -1.83 5.10
CA ASP A 285 -3.10 -2.31 4.65
C ASP A 285 -3.24 -3.84 4.81
N ASP A 286 -4.32 -4.41 4.30
CA ASP A 286 -4.66 -5.83 4.42
C ASP A 286 -3.59 -6.80 3.92
N ARG A 287 -2.71 -6.37 3.02
CA ARG A 287 -1.54 -7.18 2.60
C ARG A 287 -0.65 -7.56 3.77
N GLY A 288 -0.59 -6.71 4.81
CA GLY A 288 0.20 -6.97 6.02
C GLY A 288 -0.47 -7.87 7.05
N ILE A 289 -1.74 -8.25 6.90
CA ILE A 289 -2.47 -9.07 7.90
C ILE A 289 -1.82 -10.44 8.04
N ALA A 290 -1.41 -11.09 6.97
CA ALA A 290 -0.76 -12.40 7.04
C ALA A 290 0.51 -12.37 7.91
N ILE A 291 1.36 -11.33 7.77
CA ILE A 291 2.50 -11.12 8.67
C ILE A 291 2.04 -10.77 10.08
N GLY A 292 1.05 -9.88 10.22
CA GLY A 292 0.50 -9.51 11.52
C GLY A 292 -0.03 -10.70 12.31
N CYS A 293 -0.68 -11.64 11.64
CA CYS A 293 -1.10 -12.91 12.23
C CYS A 293 0.09 -13.71 12.77
N LEU A 294 1.18 -13.86 12.01
CA LEU A 294 2.39 -14.53 12.50
C LEU A 294 3.08 -13.77 13.64
N LEU A 295 3.10 -12.44 13.59
CA LEU A 295 3.71 -11.61 14.61
C LEU A 295 3.01 -11.73 15.97
N SER A 296 1.71 -12.00 15.97
CA SER A 296 0.96 -12.30 17.21
C SER A 296 1.47 -13.57 17.93
N LEU A 297 2.03 -14.51 17.17
CA LEU A 297 2.65 -15.74 17.68
C LEU A 297 4.14 -15.57 18.01
N ILE A 298 4.91 -15.04 17.06
CA ILE A 298 6.38 -15.06 17.09
C ILE A 298 6.94 -14.00 18.04
N LYS A 299 6.36 -12.79 18.06
CA LYS A 299 6.75 -11.66 18.93
C LYS A 299 8.28 -11.44 18.92
N PRO A 300 8.90 -11.13 17.76
CA PRO A 300 10.35 -11.03 17.67
C PRO A 300 10.89 -9.91 18.59
N PRO A 301 12.06 -10.11 19.20
CA PRO A 301 12.68 -9.08 20.07
C PRO A 301 13.21 -7.90 19.25
N ASP A 302 13.66 -8.16 18.04
CA ASP A 302 14.25 -7.16 17.15
C ASP A 302 13.23 -6.57 16.18
N VAL A 303 13.60 -5.47 15.52
CA VAL A 303 12.80 -4.84 14.48
C VAL A 303 12.76 -5.73 13.25
N LEU A 304 11.54 -6.02 12.77
CA LEU A 304 11.35 -6.75 11.54
C LEU A 304 11.29 -5.80 10.33
N ASP A 305 12.24 -5.89 9.41
CA ASP A 305 12.15 -5.21 8.12
C ASP A 305 11.42 -6.13 7.12
N THR A 306 10.17 -5.78 6.81
CA THR A 306 9.32 -6.53 5.86
C THR A 306 9.38 -5.98 4.44
N THR A 307 10.18 -4.96 4.17
CA THR A 307 10.16 -4.19 2.90
C THR A 307 10.27 -5.10 1.67
N TYR A 308 11.19 -6.07 1.69
CA TYR A 308 11.44 -6.98 0.58
C TYR A 308 11.19 -8.45 0.97
N LEU A 309 10.11 -8.71 1.70
CA LEU A 309 9.68 -10.07 2.05
C LEU A 309 8.77 -10.72 0.99
N GLY A 310 8.45 -10.03 -0.09
CA GLY A 310 7.74 -10.63 -1.22
C GLY A 310 8.57 -11.69 -1.94
N SER A 311 8.03 -12.27 -2.99
CA SER A 311 8.66 -13.35 -3.75
C SER A 311 9.73 -12.84 -4.73
N ASP A 312 10.69 -13.71 -5.05
CA ASP A 312 11.50 -13.58 -6.26
C ASP A 312 10.58 -13.62 -7.50
N PRO A 313 11.04 -13.17 -8.69
CA PRO A 313 10.27 -13.39 -9.92
C PRO A 313 9.94 -14.88 -10.09
N TYR A 314 8.70 -15.16 -10.55
CA TYR A 314 8.22 -16.55 -10.66
C TYR A 314 8.71 -17.27 -11.91
N ASP A 315 9.39 -16.59 -12.83
CA ASP A 315 9.94 -17.11 -14.07
C ASP A 315 11.44 -16.78 -14.20
N GLU A 316 12.06 -17.35 -15.22
CA GLU A 316 13.48 -17.18 -15.50
C GLU A 316 13.73 -16.24 -16.70
N ILE A 317 14.89 -15.57 -16.69
CA ILE A 317 15.32 -14.70 -17.77
C ILE A 317 15.82 -15.57 -18.93
N THR A 318 15.23 -15.41 -20.11
CA THR A 318 15.61 -16.15 -21.32
C THR A 318 16.60 -15.39 -22.20
N ASN A 319 16.37 -14.10 -22.44
CA ASN A 319 17.23 -13.24 -23.24
C ASN A 319 17.73 -12.07 -22.39
N LYS A 320 19.05 -11.88 -22.32
CA LYS A 320 19.66 -10.84 -21.49
C LYS A 320 20.99 -10.37 -22.04
N LYS A 321 21.24 -9.05 -21.90
CA LYS A 321 22.54 -8.41 -22.13
C LYS A 321 23.04 -7.88 -20.79
N GLU A 322 24.30 -8.16 -20.44
CA GLU A 322 24.91 -7.58 -19.23
C GLU A 322 24.90 -6.05 -19.28
N THR A 323 24.69 -5.43 -18.16
CA THR A 323 24.71 -3.99 -17.99
C THR A 323 25.37 -3.60 -16.67
N ASN A 324 25.66 -2.33 -16.52
CA ASN A 324 26.22 -1.75 -15.32
C ASN A 324 25.53 -0.41 -14.97
N ILE A 325 25.77 0.08 -13.77
CA ILE A 325 25.09 1.27 -13.25
C ILE A 325 25.31 2.53 -14.11
N LYS A 326 26.50 2.67 -14.77
CA LYS A 326 26.80 3.81 -15.63
C LYS A 326 26.01 3.76 -16.93
N GLU A 327 25.86 2.57 -17.52
CA GLU A 327 25.02 2.36 -18.71
C GLU A 327 23.55 2.66 -18.40
N VAL A 328 23.05 2.21 -17.23
CA VAL A 328 21.69 2.52 -16.80
C VAL A 328 21.50 4.02 -16.55
N ALA A 329 22.45 4.69 -15.92
CA ALA A 329 22.41 6.14 -15.74
C ALA A 329 22.41 6.90 -17.07
N GLN A 330 23.17 6.42 -18.07
CA GLN A 330 23.18 6.98 -19.42
C GLN A 330 21.81 6.82 -20.10
N ILE A 331 21.19 5.64 -20.02
CA ILE A 331 19.85 5.38 -20.54
C ILE A 331 18.83 6.38 -19.97
N LEU A 332 18.89 6.64 -18.67
CA LEU A 332 18.03 7.65 -18.01
C LEU A 332 18.35 9.07 -18.50
N SER A 333 19.64 9.42 -18.71
CA SER A 333 20.07 10.73 -19.22
C SER A 333 19.53 11.03 -20.62
N GLU A 334 19.26 9.99 -21.40
CA GLU A 334 18.62 10.09 -22.73
C GLU A 334 17.11 10.34 -22.65
N GLY A 335 16.55 10.49 -21.45
CA GLY A 335 15.12 10.73 -21.23
C GLY A 335 14.25 9.48 -21.33
N LYS A 336 14.86 8.28 -21.31
CA LYS A 336 14.15 7.00 -21.38
C LYS A 336 13.47 6.65 -20.07
N ILE A 337 12.37 5.90 -20.19
CA ILE A 337 11.61 5.31 -19.08
C ILE A 337 12.05 3.86 -18.94
N ILE A 338 12.52 3.48 -17.75
CA ILE A 338 12.96 2.11 -17.49
C ILE A 338 11.99 1.38 -16.53
N GLY A 339 11.75 0.10 -16.81
CA GLY A 339 11.14 -0.86 -15.88
C GLY A 339 12.23 -1.64 -15.15
N LEU A 340 12.23 -1.64 -13.83
CA LEU A 340 13.20 -2.35 -13.00
C LEU A 340 12.53 -3.53 -12.27
N ILE A 341 13.06 -4.73 -12.48
CA ILE A 341 12.66 -5.97 -11.81
C ILE A 341 13.92 -6.65 -11.26
N GLN A 342 14.12 -6.63 -9.95
CA GLN A 342 15.32 -7.18 -9.30
C GLN A 342 14.98 -7.85 -7.98
N GLY A 343 15.73 -8.90 -7.61
CA GLY A 343 15.61 -9.60 -6.33
C GLY A 343 14.17 -9.86 -5.90
N ARG A 344 13.97 -10.00 -4.61
CA ARG A 344 12.64 -10.17 -4.01
C ARG A 344 11.79 -8.92 -4.12
N SER A 345 10.51 -9.09 -4.40
CA SER A 345 9.57 -7.97 -4.51
C SER A 345 9.34 -7.28 -3.17
N GLU A 346 8.93 -6.03 -3.24
CA GLU A 346 8.37 -5.33 -2.08
C GLU A 346 7.12 -6.04 -1.59
N HIS A 347 6.92 -6.10 -0.28
CA HIS A 347 5.67 -6.53 0.34
C HIS A 347 4.84 -5.31 0.70
N GLY A 348 3.68 -5.17 0.04
CA GLY A 348 2.74 -4.06 0.24
C GLY A 348 2.39 -3.28 -1.03
N ALA A 349 1.64 -2.19 -0.84
CA ALA A 349 1.00 -1.45 -1.93
C ALA A 349 1.94 -0.56 -2.77
N ARG A 350 3.20 -0.40 -2.39
CA ARG A 350 4.14 0.56 -3.00
C ARG A 350 5.31 -0.16 -3.64
N ALA A 351 5.70 0.28 -4.83
CA ALA A 351 6.97 -0.10 -5.43
C ALA A 351 8.11 0.72 -4.79
N LEU A 352 9.10 0.05 -4.29
CA LEU A 352 10.20 0.64 -3.51
C LEU A 352 11.58 0.38 -4.14
N GLY A 353 11.61 0.09 -5.44
CA GLY A 353 12.82 -0.07 -6.22
C GLY A 353 13.11 -1.49 -6.72
N ASN A 354 12.27 -2.50 -6.37
CA ASN A 354 12.46 -3.85 -6.87
C ASN A 354 11.44 -4.24 -7.96
N ARG A 355 10.28 -3.57 -8.00
CA ARG A 355 9.26 -3.69 -9.06
C ARG A 355 8.80 -2.29 -9.44
N SER A 356 9.71 -1.51 -10.01
CA SER A 356 9.56 -0.05 -10.19
C SER A 356 9.66 0.35 -11.66
N ILE A 357 8.93 1.41 -12.03
CA ILE A 357 9.20 2.20 -13.24
C ILE A 357 9.93 3.45 -12.78
N LEU A 358 11.07 3.75 -13.40
CA LEU A 358 11.95 4.85 -13.06
C LEU A 358 12.20 5.74 -14.29
N CYS A 359 12.30 7.05 -14.08
CA CYS A 359 12.77 8.02 -15.08
C CYS A 359 13.23 9.31 -14.40
N ILE A 360 13.90 10.19 -15.14
CA ILE A 360 14.22 11.54 -14.67
C ILE A 360 12.93 12.37 -14.69
N PRO A 361 12.56 13.05 -13.58
CA PRO A 361 11.27 13.76 -13.46
C PRO A 361 11.26 15.13 -14.17
N THR A 362 11.46 15.14 -15.48
CA THR A 362 11.43 16.32 -16.35
C THR A 362 10.00 16.77 -16.67
N ALA A 363 9.85 17.97 -17.23
CA ALA A 363 8.56 18.43 -17.74
C ALA A 363 8.02 17.50 -18.85
N GLY A 364 6.70 17.26 -18.86
CA GLY A 364 6.01 16.40 -19.84
C GLY A 364 6.07 14.89 -19.55
N ILE A 365 7.00 14.41 -18.70
CA ILE A 365 7.13 12.98 -18.42
C ILE A 365 5.95 12.44 -17.61
N LYS A 366 5.31 13.29 -16.78
CA LYS A 366 4.11 12.92 -16.03
C LYS A 366 2.94 12.58 -16.94
N GLU A 367 2.71 13.40 -17.95
CA GLU A 367 1.68 13.23 -18.97
C GLU A 367 1.93 11.95 -19.76
N LYS A 368 3.16 11.75 -20.25
CA LYS A 368 3.58 10.55 -20.99
C LYS A 368 3.37 9.29 -20.14
N LEU A 369 3.83 9.28 -18.88
CA LEU A 369 3.65 8.15 -17.99
C LEU A 369 2.18 7.84 -17.73
N ASN A 370 1.33 8.84 -17.47
CA ASN A 370 -0.09 8.60 -17.19
C ASN A 370 -0.84 8.10 -18.41
N SER A 371 -0.58 8.64 -19.63
CA SER A 371 -1.30 8.28 -20.85
C SER A 371 -0.77 7.00 -21.50
N GLU A 372 0.56 6.87 -21.68
CA GLU A 372 1.15 5.80 -22.49
C GLU A 372 1.51 4.56 -21.67
N VAL A 373 2.03 4.75 -20.46
CA VAL A 373 2.53 3.64 -19.62
C VAL A 373 1.46 3.16 -18.64
N LYS A 374 0.93 4.06 -17.80
CA LYS A 374 -0.01 3.70 -16.73
C LYS A 374 -1.45 3.61 -17.21
N LYS A 375 -1.81 4.26 -18.32
CA LYS A 375 -3.17 4.36 -18.88
C LYS A 375 -4.19 4.74 -17.81
N ARG A 376 -3.91 5.82 -17.05
CA ARG A 376 -4.67 6.24 -15.88
C ARG A 376 -5.00 7.74 -15.88
N GLU A 377 -5.66 8.20 -14.85
CA GLU A 377 -6.15 9.57 -14.71
C GLU A 377 -5.00 10.59 -14.72
N TRP A 378 -5.18 11.69 -15.45
CA TRP A 378 -4.19 12.73 -15.70
C TRP A 378 -3.67 13.42 -14.43
N PHE A 379 -4.54 13.58 -13.42
CA PHE A 379 -4.20 14.28 -12.17
C PHE A 379 -3.34 13.45 -11.20
N ARG A 380 -3.19 12.14 -11.44
CA ARG A 380 -2.46 11.26 -10.52
C ARG A 380 -1.01 11.71 -10.37
N PRO A 381 -0.55 12.03 -9.14
CA PRO A 381 0.85 12.37 -8.92
C PRO A 381 1.75 11.13 -8.97
N PHE A 382 3.04 11.37 -9.15
CA PHE A 382 4.09 10.35 -9.00
C PHE A 382 4.91 10.61 -7.73
N ALA A 383 5.60 9.56 -7.27
CA ALA A 383 6.50 9.65 -6.14
C ALA A 383 7.93 9.96 -6.62
N ALA A 384 8.70 10.59 -5.74
CA ALA A 384 10.14 10.73 -5.91
C ALA A 384 10.88 9.67 -5.10
N VAL A 385 12.07 9.28 -5.56
CA VAL A 385 13.07 8.59 -4.76
C VAL A 385 14.37 9.40 -4.75
N CYS A 386 14.99 9.54 -3.55
CA CYS A 386 16.30 10.16 -3.37
C CYS A 386 17.08 9.43 -2.28
N ARG A 387 18.39 9.70 -2.16
CA ARG A 387 19.18 9.26 -1.02
C ARG A 387 18.66 9.94 0.26
N GLU A 388 18.65 9.20 1.37
CA GLU A 388 18.12 9.70 2.64
C GLU A 388 18.88 10.95 3.11
N GLU A 389 20.20 10.93 3.04
CA GLU A 389 21.08 12.05 3.42
C GLU A 389 20.89 13.31 2.57
N ASP A 390 20.40 13.16 1.32
CA ASP A 390 20.20 14.26 0.38
C ASP A 390 18.79 14.84 0.40
N ALA A 391 17.85 14.17 1.05
CA ALA A 391 16.43 14.54 1.03
C ALA A 391 16.17 16.01 1.43
N HIS A 392 16.91 16.51 2.44
CA HIS A 392 16.80 17.89 2.94
C HIS A 392 17.13 18.98 1.90
N LYS A 393 17.88 18.63 0.84
CA LYS A 393 18.27 19.57 -0.23
C LYS A 393 17.10 19.88 -1.17
N TYR A 394 16.09 19.01 -1.23
CA TYR A 394 15.02 19.05 -2.21
C TYR A 394 13.62 19.05 -1.60
N PHE A 395 13.50 18.58 -0.34
CA PHE A 395 12.22 18.39 0.33
C PHE A 395 12.28 18.89 1.78
N LYS A 396 11.12 19.31 2.32
CA LYS A 396 10.94 19.53 3.77
C LYS A 396 10.78 18.17 4.47
N SER A 397 11.82 17.34 4.40
CA SER A 397 11.82 16.00 4.99
C SER A 397 11.83 16.05 6.52
N PHE A 398 11.14 15.08 7.15
CA PHE A 398 11.13 14.85 8.59
C PHE A 398 11.57 13.41 8.98
N GLY A 399 12.22 12.69 8.03
CA GLY A 399 12.85 11.38 8.29
C GLY A 399 11.98 10.14 8.16
N MET A 400 10.66 10.26 7.87
CA MET A 400 9.74 9.11 7.79
C MET A 400 9.31 8.77 6.35
N HIS A 401 10.26 8.81 5.40
CA HIS A 401 9.91 8.66 3.98
C HIS A 401 10.38 7.34 3.34
N LYS A 402 10.86 6.39 4.14
CA LYS A 402 11.44 5.12 3.68
C LYS A 402 10.49 4.32 2.75
N TRP A 403 9.16 4.41 2.98
CA TRP A 403 8.16 3.54 2.35
C TRP A 403 7.04 4.28 1.60
N MET A 404 7.24 5.56 1.24
CA MET A 404 6.20 6.36 0.55
C MET A 404 4.88 6.48 1.34
N THR A 405 4.92 6.41 2.66
CA THR A 405 3.74 6.49 3.54
C THR A 405 3.38 7.90 3.95
N HIS A 406 4.16 8.89 3.51
CA HIS A 406 3.97 10.31 3.82
C HIS A 406 4.21 11.17 2.58
N ASN A 407 3.60 12.36 2.57
CA ASN A 407 3.95 13.42 1.65
C ASN A 407 4.87 14.45 2.33
N THR A 408 5.53 15.26 1.52
CA THR A 408 6.35 16.38 1.98
C THR A 408 6.33 17.51 0.96
N LYS A 409 6.64 18.73 1.38
CA LYS A 409 6.75 19.86 0.45
C LYS A 409 8.05 19.77 -0.35
N VAL A 410 7.94 20.02 -1.64
CA VAL A 410 9.07 20.19 -2.56
C VAL A 410 9.59 21.62 -2.40
N ILE A 411 10.91 21.80 -2.28
CA ILE A 411 11.57 23.11 -2.12
C ILE A 411 12.40 23.51 -3.35
N THR A 412 12.24 22.81 -4.46
CA THR A 412 12.92 23.05 -5.74
C THR A 412 11.93 22.98 -6.88
N ASP A 413 12.14 23.76 -7.92
CA ASP A 413 11.36 23.75 -9.17
C ASP A 413 11.94 22.83 -10.27
N LYS A 414 13.10 22.22 -10.01
CA LYS A 414 13.82 21.41 -11.00
C LYS A 414 13.11 20.13 -11.44
N TYR A 415 12.14 19.64 -10.65
CA TYR A 415 11.53 18.32 -10.83
C TYR A 415 10.00 18.39 -10.91
N PRO A 416 9.43 19.00 -11.97
CA PRO A 416 7.99 19.26 -12.07
C PRO A 416 7.14 17.99 -12.10
N ALA A 417 7.64 16.88 -12.64
CA ALA A 417 6.86 15.64 -12.78
C ALA A 417 6.57 14.92 -11.46
N ILE A 418 7.35 15.19 -10.39
CA ILE A 418 7.09 14.65 -9.05
C ILE A 418 6.41 15.66 -8.12
N THR A 419 6.27 16.90 -8.54
CA THR A 419 5.65 17.98 -7.78
C THR A 419 4.15 18.04 -8.10
N HIS A 420 3.32 17.81 -7.06
CA HIS A 420 1.88 17.92 -7.22
C HIS A 420 1.43 19.38 -7.20
N VAL A 421 0.17 19.66 -7.58
CA VAL A 421 -0.38 21.02 -7.72
C VAL A 421 -0.30 21.85 -6.42
N ASP A 422 -0.29 21.20 -5.26
CA ASP A 422 -0.14 21.83 -3.93
C ASP A 422 1.33 21.96 -3.47
N ASN A 423 2.28 21.78 -4.38
CA ASN A 423 3.73 21.74 -4.11
C ASN A 423 4.17 20.62 -3.16
N THR A 424 3.42 19.53 -3.06
CA THR A 424 3.82 18.35 -2.31
C THR A 424 4.30 17.21 -3.20
N CYS A 425 5.00 16.26 -2.60
CA CYS A 425 5.43 15.03 -3.24
C CYS A 425 5.31 13.87 -2.24
N ARG A 426 4.90 12.69 -2.71
CA ARG A 426 5.09 11.45 -1.97
C ARG A 426 6.52 11.00 -2.16
N LEU A 427 7.30 11.00 -1.08
CA LEU A 427 8.74 10.77 -1.11
C LEU A 427 9.09 9.36 -0.66
N GLN A 428 10.05 8.75 -1.35
CA GLN A 428 10.84 7.62 -0.86
C GLN A 428 12.27 8.08 -0.59
N THR A 429 12.76 7.83 0.62
CA THR A 429 14.20 7.92 0.90
C THR A 429 14.82 6.52 0.90
N VAL A 430 16.04 6.39 0.41
CA VAL A 430 16.74 5.12 0.33
C VAL A 430 18.16 5.23 0.89
N THR A 431 18.55 4.23 1.69
CA THR A 431 19.92 4.04 2.15
C THR A 431 20.60 2.93 1.33
N LYS A 432 21.93 2.93 1.30
CA LYS A 432 22.72 1.89 0.61
C LYS A 432 22.41 0.48 1.11
N LYS A 433 22.10 0.35 2.41
CA LYS A 433 21.72 -0.94 3.02
C LYS A 433 20.37 -1.46 2.52
N GLN A 434 19.41 -0.56 2.29
CA GLN A 434 18.06 -0.96 1.86
C GLN A 434 18.01 -1.39 0.40
N ASN A 435 18.58 -0.56 -0.50
CA ASN A 435 18.59 -0.85 -1.94
C ASN A 435 19.84 -0.25 -2.57
N LYS A 436 20.88 -1.07 -2.67
CA LYS A 436 22.19 -0.64 -3.18
C LYS A 436 22.10 -0.14 -4.63
N PHE A 437 21.35 -0.81 -5.49
CA PHE A 437 21.25 -0.45 -6.90
C PHE A 437 20.62 0.93 -7.09
N ILE A 438 19.47 1.19 -6.46
CA ILE A 438 18.83 2.50 -6.50
C ILE A 438 19.72 3.56 -5.87
N TYR A 439 20.34 3.26 -4.71
CA TYR A 439 21.24 4.20 -4.03
C TYR A 439 22.42 4.62 -4.90
N ASP A 440 23.07 3.66 -5.58
CA ASP A 440 24.21 3.94 -6.48
C ASP A 440 23.74 4.70 -7.74
N LEU A 441 22.57 4.41 -8.28
CA LEU A 441 21.98 5.11 -9.41
C LEU A 441 21.69 6.59 -9.09
N LEU A 442 21.28 6.90 -7.86
CA LEU A 442 21.03 8.24 -7.37
C LEU A 442 22.32 9.09 -7.21
N GLU A 443 23.51 8.52 -7.40
CA GLU A 443 24.74 9.28 -7.53
C GLU A 443 24.80 10.08 -8.82
N TYR A 444 24.27 9.51 -9.89
CA TYR A 444 24.21 10.13 -11.21
C TYR A 444 22.99 11.05 -11.37
N HIS A 445 21.86 10.66 -10.78
CA HIS A 445 20.59 11.36 -10.84
C HIS A 445 20.02 11.49 -9.42
N PRO A 446 20.26 12.60 -8.72
CA PRO A 446 19.97 12.71 -7.29
C PRO A 446 18.49 12.55 -6.93
N ILE A 447 17.58 12.71 -7.92
CA ILE A 447 16.16 12.42 -7.82
C ILE A 447 15.70 11.64 -9.05
N LEU A 448 14.99 10.54 -8.83
CA LEU A 448 14.24 9.83 -9.85
C LEU A 448 12.75 9.82 -9.49
N LEU A 449 11.91 9.84 -10.52
CA LEU A 449 10.50 9.47 -10.38
C LEU A 449 10.45 7.95 -10.18
N ASN A 450 9.69 7.52 -9.16
CA ASN A 450 9.46 6.11 -8.87
C ASN A 450 7.96 5.80 -8.82
N THR A 451 7.52 4.85 -9.64
CA THR A 451 6.15 4.35 -9.62
C THR A 451 6.11 2.83 -9.79
N SER A 452 4.99 2.22 -9.41
CA SER A 452 4.81 0.76 -9.47
C SER A 452 4.90 0.23 -10.90
N PHE A 453 5.55 -0.93 -11.08
CA PHE A 453 5.66 -1.60 -12.36
C PHE A 453 4.38 -2.39 -12.63
N ASN A 454 3.39 -1.70 -13.18
CA ASN A 454 2.09 -2.22 -13.60
C ASN A 454 1.36 -1.19 -14.46
N ILE A 455 0.31 -1.62 -15.16
CA ILE A 455 -0.72 -0.75 -15.74
C ILE A 455 -1.90 -0.61 -14.78
N GLN A 456 -2.81 0.34 -15.03
CA GLN A 456 -4.04 0.50 -14.24
C GLN A 456 -4.86 -0.80 -14.23
N GLY A 457 -5.41 -1.14 -13.07
CA GLY A 457 -6.26 -2.32 -12.88
C GLY A 457 -5.50 -3.64 -12.74
N LYS A 458 -4.19 -3.64 -12.89
CA LYS A 458 -3.33 -4.81 -12.66
C LYS A 458 -2.53 -4.69 -11.36
N PRO A 459 -2.18 -5.80 -10.70
CA PRO A 459 -1.23 -5.79 -9.57
C PRO A 459 0.16 -5.33 -10.01
N ILE A 460 1.04 -5.08 -9.07
CA ILE A 460 2.48 -4.94 -9.34
C ILE A 460 2.97 -6.30 -9.88
N LEU A 461 3.63 -6.28 -11.04
CA LEU A 461 4.09 -7.51 -11.70
C LEU A 461 5.10 -8.28 -10.86
N ASN A 462 5.19 -9.59 -11.09
CA ASN A 462 6.23 -10.43 -10.46
C ASN A 462 6.85 -11.47 -11.41
N THR A 463 6.75 -11.27 -12.73
CA THR A 463 7.41 -12.10 -13.74
C THR A 463 8.19 -11.23 -14.73
N TYR A 464 9.27 -11.78 -15.26
CA TYR A 464 10.02 -11.14 -16.35
C TYR A 464 9.17 -11.06 -17.63
N LYS A 465 8.32 -12.06 -17.85
CA LYS A 465 7.38 -12.10 -18.98
C LYS A 465 6.42 -10.92 -19.00
N GLU A 466 5.84 -10.58 -17.83
CA GLU A 466 4.99 -9.40 -17.68
C GLU A 466 5.79 -8.10 -17.90
N ALA A 467 7.03 -8.04 -17.42
CA ALA A 467 7.88 -6.87 -17.59
C ALA A 467 8.24 -6.63 -19.07
N ILE A 468 8.58 -7.69 -19.80
CA ILE A 468 8.86 -7.65 -21.25
C ILE A 468 7.58 -7.25 -22.01
N TRP A 469 6.44 -7.86 -21.67
CA TRP A 469 5.16 -7.49 -22.26
C TRP A 469 4.85 -5.99 -22.09
N MET A 470 5.14 -5.43 -20.92
CA MET A 470 4.96 -3.98 -20.69
C MET A 470 5.89 -3.13 -21.56
N LYS A 471 7.16 -3.55 -21.79
CA LYS A 471 8.07 -2.87 -22.73
C LYS A 471 7.50 -2.87 -24.13
N GLU A 472 6.98 -3.99 -24.61
CA GLU A 472 6.45 -4.15 -25.97
C GLU A 472 5.11 -3.44 -26.21
N ASN A 473 4.29 -3.23 -25.16
CA ASN A 473 2.91 -2.77 -25.27
C ASN A 473 2.62 -1.42 -24.61
N THR A 474 3.65 -0.77 -24.04
CA THR A 474 3.52 0.55 -23.40
C THR A 474 4.69 1.46 -23.75
N GLY A 475 4.72 2.67 -23.19
CA GLY A 475 5.83 3.63 -23.41
C GLY A 475 7.06 3.38 -22.53
N ILE A 476 7.32 2.15 -22.06
CA ILE A 476 8.57 1.78 -21.39
C ILE A 476 9.62 1.50 -22.44
N ASP A 477 10.77 2.17 -22.34
CA ASP A 477 11.83 2.08 -23.33
C ASP A 477 12.75 0.86 -23.09
N GLU A 478 13.05 0.55 -21.79
CA GLU A 478 13.93 -0.57 -21.44
C GLU A 478 13.42 -1.29 -20.17
N VAL A 479 13.66 -2.60 -20.11
CA VAL A 479 13.45 -3.40 -18.89
C VAL A 479 14.79 -3.92 -18.39
N LEU A 480 15.03 -3.74 -17.08
CA LEU A 480 16.32 -3.99 -16.46
C LEU A 480 16.18 -4.88 -15.21
N THR A 481 17.23 -5.58 -14.91
CA THR A 481 17.55 -6.06 -13.56
C THR A 481 18.74 -5.25 -13.02
N ASP A 482 19.24 -5.59 -11.84
CA ASP A 482 20.48 -5.03 -11.29
C ASP A 482 21.74 -5.42 -12.11
N LYS A 483 21.63 -6.35 -13.06
CA LYS A 483 22.75 -6.91 -13.84
C LYS A 483 22.52 -6.97 -15.34
N TYR A 484 21.27 -6.94 -15.79
CA TYR A 484 20.93 -7.25 -17.18
C TYR A 484 19.90 -6.25 -17.75
N ILE A 485 20.00 -5.97 -19.04
CA ILE A 485 18.93 -5.45 -19.91
C ILE A 485 18.20 -6.66 -20.51
N LEU A 486 16.85 -6.64 -20.49
CA LEU A 486 15.97 -7.71 -20.97
C LEU A 486 15.35 -7.37 -22.31
#